data_8dbdbf1ea27ef008a78700c5e7ff19b8
#
_entry.id   8dbdbf1ea27ef008a78700c5e7ff19b8
#
_cell.length_a   1.000
_cell.length_b   1.000
_cell.length_c   1.000
_cell.angle_alpha   90.00
_cell.angle_beta   90.00
_cell.angle_gamma   90.00
#
_symmetry.space_group_name_H-M   'P 1'
#
loop_
_entity.id
_entity.type
_entity.pdbx_description
1 polymer ?
#
loop_
_entity_poly.entity_id
_entity_poly.type
_entity_poly.pdbx_seq_one_letter_code
_entity_poly.pdbx_strand_id
1 'polypeptide(L)'
;LRSLACISFSVPCGHVNQQNYEVGKDMITDIEDFFTKGCGRCERFATADCSTRLWIDGLNELRRICLEVGLVETLKWAHPCYMHAGRNIVIIGAFRGDFRASFFNAALMKDPEGVLEKQGQNTQHADMIRFVSNAAVAQMEPIIRSYLKEAMVYAEAGIKPKKEVVEVELPDELIEALDSDPELAEAFHDLTPGRKKSYVINLNSVKKSETRSARIVKFRNHILAGKGALER
;
A
#
# COMPACT_ATOMS: atom_id res chain seq x y z
N LEU A 1 -39.05 -12.27 65.50
CA LEU A 1 -37.70 -12.35 64.99
C LEU A 1 -37.74 -12.92 63.54
N ARG A 2 -37.74 -12.08 62.51
CA ARG A 2 -37.89 -12.46 61.12
C ARG A 2 -36.53 -12.39 60.48
N SER A 3 -36.07 -13.52 59.91
CA SER A 3 -34.90 -13.68 59.10
C SER A 3 -35.13 -13.08 57.66
N LEU A 4 -34.28 -12.17 57.25
CA LEU A 4 -34.25 -11.64 55.90
C LEU A 4 -33.36 -12.54 55.03
N ALA A 5 -33.95 -13.19 54.03
CA ALA A 5 -33.23 -13.94 53.00
C ALA A 5 -32.70 -13.00 51.93
N CYS A 6 -31.37 -12.98 51.76
CA CYS A 6 -30.72 -12.37 50.63
C CYS A 6 -30.93 -13.20 49.35
N ILE A 7 -31.59 -12.63 48.36
CA ILE A 7 -31.70 -13.22 47.02
C ILE A 7 -30.50 -12.74 46.21
N SER A 8 -29.57 -13.66 45.92
CA SER A 8 -28.48 -13.46 44.97
C SER A 8 -29.01 -13.57 43.53
N PHE A 9 -28.98 -12.49 42.77
CA PHE A 9 -29.16 -12.54 41.33
C PHE A 9 -27.80 -12.85 40.67
N SER A 10 -27.65 -14.07 40.19
CA SER A 10 -26.56 -14.44 39.28
C SER A 10 -26.92 -13.97 37.86
N VAL A 11 -26.20 -13.01 37.36
CA VAL A 11 -26.24 -12.60 35.92
C VAL A 11 -25.40 -13.63 35.15
N PRO A 12 -25.93 -14.33 34.13
CA PRO A 12 -25.11 -15.21 33.33
C PRO A 12 -24.15 -14.36 32.45
N CYS A 13 -22.86 -14.62 32.64
CA CYS A 13 -21.81 -14.10 31.80
C CYS A 13 -22.01 -14.63 30.39
N GLY A 14 -22.54 -13.77 29.50
CA GLY A 14 -22.68 -14.08 28.08
C GLY A 14 -21.33 -14.36 27.48
N HIS A 15 -21.18 -15.54 26.94
CA HIS A 15 -20.05 -15.90 26.08
C HIS A 15 -20.04 -14.93 24.86
N VAL A 16 -19.13 -13.99 24.88
CA VAL A 16 -18.77 -13.24 23.66
C VAL A 16 -18.08 -14.25 22.76
N ASN A 17 -18.78 -14.64 21.72
CA ASN A 17 -18.29 -15.50 20.66
C ASN A 17 -17.12 -14.76 19.99
N GLN A 18 -15.89 -15.13 20.32
CA GLN A 18 -14.71 -14.71 19.59
C GLN A 18 -14.75 -15.41 18.23
N GLN A 19 -15.45 -14.79 17.27
CA GLN A 19 -15.25 -15.10 15.88
C GLN A 19 -13.83 -14.61 15.53
N ASN A 20 -12.91 -15.56 15.41
CA ASN A 20 -11.60 -15.34 14.83
C ASN A 20 -11.81 -14.86 13.40
N TYR A 21 -11.76 -13.54 13.21
CA TYR A 21 -11.66 -12.95 11.88
C TYR A 21 -10.28 -13.30 11.33
N GLU A 22 -10.22 -14.31 10.47
CA GLU A 22 -9.05 -14.56 9.63
C GLU A 22 -8.89 -13.36 8.69
N VAL A 23 -7.98 -12.45 9.05
CA VAL A 23 -7.57 -11.33 8.20
C VAL A 23 -7.07 -11.91 6.88
N GLY A 24 -7.85 -11.76 5.80
CA GLY A 24 -7.47 -12.20 4.46
C GLY A 24 -8.54 -12.95 3.66
N LYS A 25 -9.70 -13.29 4.24
CA LYS A 25 -10.74 -14.09 3.55
C LYS A 25 -11.81 -13.29 2.78
N ASP A 26 -11.97 -12.00 3.04
CA ASP A 26 -13.11 -11.22 2.51
C ASP A 26 -12.67 -10.07 1.58
N MET A 27 -11.66 -10.29 0.75
CA MET A 27 -11.35 -9.30 -0.29
C MET A 27 -12.55 -9.19 -1.24
N ILE A 28 -12.99 -7.94 -1.46
CA ILE A 28 -14.09 -7.63 -2.37
C ILE A 28 -13.82 -8.15 -3.78
N THR A 29 -14.89 -8.63 -4.43
CA THR A 29 -14.88 -9.09 -5.82
C THR A 29 -15.69 -8.16 -6.74
N ASP A 30 -16.50 -7.27 -6.14
CA ASP A 30 -17.27 -6.25 -6.83
C ASP A 30 -16.73 -4.86 -6.46
N ILE A 31 -16.64 -3.98 -7.46
CA ILE A 31 -16.12 -2.63 -7.27
C ILE A 31 -17.03 -1.76 -6.40
N GLU A 32 -18.35 -1.98 -6.47
CA GLU A 32 -19.32 -1.27 -5.63
C GLU A 32 -19.13 -1.60 -4.14
N ASP A 33 -18.60 -2.77 -3.83
CA ASP A 33 -18.27 -3.14 -2.45
C ASP A 33 -17.17 -2.24 -1.85
N PHE A 34 -16.26 -1.72 -2.69
CA PHE A 34 -15.25 -0.76 -2.21
C PHE A 34 -15.91 0.51 -1.66
N PHE A 35 -16.89 1.04 -2.36
CA PHE A 35 -17.58 2.28 -1.98
C PHE A 35 -18.62 2.07 -0.88
N THR A 36 -19.18 0.88 -0.75
CA THR A 36 -20.23 0.56 0.22
C THR A 36 -19.73 -0.14 1.48
N LYS A 37 -18.73 -1.02 1.37
CA LYS A 37 -18.20 -1.86 2.46
C LYS A 37 -16.73 -1.55 2.78
N GLY A 38 -15.93 -1.15 1.79
CA GLY A 38 -14.49 -0.96 1.92
C GLY A 38 -13.69 -2.01 1.19
N CYS A 39 -12.36 -2.01 1.34
CA CYS A 39 -11.46 -2.88 0.57
C CYS A 39 -11.28 -4.31 1.12
N GLY A 40 -11.88 -4.67 2.24
CA GLY A 40 -11.75 -6.00 2.84
C GLY A 40 -10.41 -6.33 3.51
N ARG A 41 -9.54 -5.32 3.75
CA ARG A 41 -8.15 -5.55 4.22
C ARG A 41 -7.93 -5.37 5.71
N CYS A 42 -8.93 -4.97 6.46
CA CYS A 42 -8.78 -4.74 7.90
C CYS A 42 -10.07 -5.07 8.64
N GLU A 43 -9.97 -5.23 9.94
CA GLU A 43 -11.08 -5.55 10.86
C GLU A 43 -12.24 -4.55 10.80
N ARG A 44 -12.01 -3.34 10.27
CA ARG A 44 -13.05 -2.31 10.07
C ARG A 44 -13.85 -2.47 8.79
N PHE A 45 -13.58 -3.51 8.01
CA PHE A 45 -14.36 -3.79 6.79
C PHE A 45 -15.86 -3.87 7.10
N ALA A 46 -16.66 -3.27 6.25
CA ALA A 46 -18.12 -3.17 6.38
C ALA A 46 -18.63 -2.49 7.67
N THR A 47 -17.77 -1.79 8.41
CA THR A 47 -18.17 -1.00 9.59
C THR A 47 -18.17 0.50 9.29
N ALA A 48 -18.79 1.31 10.18
CA ALA A 48 -18.78 2.77 10.09
C ALA A 48 -17.36 3.36 10.18
N ASP A 49 -16.42 2.65 10.84
CA ASP A 49 -15.03 3.09 11.04
C ASP A 49 -14.10 2.76 9.87
N CYS A 50 -14.63 2.20 8.78
CA CYS A 50 -13.84 1.94 7.58
C CYS A 50 -13.36 3.27 6.96
N SER A 51 -12.08 3.33 6.60
CA SER A 51 -11.50 4.53 5.99
C SER A 51 -12.21 4.97 4.71
N THR A 52 -12.75 4.03 3.93
CA THR A 52 -13.53 4.36 2.72
C THR A 52 -14.81 5.12 3.05
N ARG A 53 -15.46 4.83 4.20
CA ARG A 53 -16.66 5.57 4.62
C ARG A 53 -16.35 6.98 5.07
N LEU A 54 -15.22 7.17 5.75
CA LEU A 54 -14.76 8.51 6.16
C LEU A 54 -14.54 9.43 4.95
N TRP A 55 -14.03 8.86 3.85
CA TRP A 55 -13.63 9.60 2.66
C TRP A 55 -14.58 9.37 1.47
N ILE A 56 -15.80 8.89 1.71
CA ILE A 56 -16.70 8.41 0.65
C ILE A 56 -17.04 9.50 -0.38
N ASP A 57 -17.30 10.74 0.06
CA ASP A 57 -17.66 11.83 -0.85
C ASP A 57 -16.48 12.18 -1.79
N GLY A 58 -15.27 12.30 -1.24
CA GLY A 58 -14.06 12.54 -2.04
C GLY A 58 -13.71 11.39 -2.98
N LEU A 59 -13.90 10.14 -2.52
CA LEU A 59 -13.70 8.96 -3.35
C LEU A 59 -14.70 8.88 -4.51
N ASN A 60 -15.97 9.19 -4.26
CA ASN A 60 -17.00 9.26 -5.30
C ASN A 60 -16.71 10.39 -6.30
N GLU A 61 -16.19 11.51 -5.83
CA GLU A 61 -15.81 12.62 -6.69
C GLU A 61 -14.60 12.25 -7.58
N LEU A 62 -13.58 11.58 -7.04
CA LEU A 62 -12.49 11.02 -7.83
C LEU A 62 -12.98 10.01 -8.86
N ARG A 63 -13.91 9.12 -8.47
CA ARG A 63 -14.57 8.17 -9.36
C ARG A 63 -15.24 8.87 -10.53
N ARG A 64 -16.07 9.88 -10.22
CA ARG A 64 -16.75 10.69 -11.24
C ARG A 64 -15.77 11.30 -12.23
N ILE A 65 -14.72 11.96 -11.74
CA ILE A 65 -13.72 12.60 -12.58
C ILE A 65 -13.03 11.57 -13.49
N CYS A 66 -12.62 10.42 -12.95
CA CYS A 66 -11.98 9.36 -13.72
C CYS A 66 -12.89 8.82 -14.84
N LEU A 67 -14.16 8.59 -14.56
CA LEU A 67 -15.12 8.10 -15.56
C LEU A 67 -15.42 9.13 -16.63
N GLU A 68 -15.60 10.41 -16.25
CA GLU A 68 -15.88 11.51 -17.18
C GLU A 68 -14.73 11.83 -18.13
N VAL A 69 -13.48 11.59 -17.74
CA VAL A 69 -12.33 11.73 -18.67
C VAL A 69 -12.20 10.53 -19.62
N GLY A 70 -13.05 9.51 -19.48
CA GLY A 70 -13.11 8.34 -20.37
C GLY A 70 -12.25 7.16 -19.95
N LEU A 71 -11.86 7.07 -18.67
CA LEU A 71 -11.17 5.90 -18.13
C LEU A 71 -12.15 4.75 -17.89
N VAL A 72 -11.67 3.53 -18.06
CA VAL A 72 -12.42 2.30 -17.77
C VAL A 72 -12.13 1.87 -16.34
N GLU A 73 -13.20 1.79 -15.54
CA GLU A 73 -13.12 1.35 -14.15
C GLU A 73 -12.98 -0.17 -14.05
N THR A 74 -12.11 -0.66 -13.20
CA THR A 74 -11.93 -2.08 -12.91
C THR A 74 -11.47 -2.29 -11.47
N LEU A 75 -11.79 -3.44 -10.89
CA LEU A 75 -11.30 -3.81 -9.58
C LEU A 75 -9.94 -4.50 -9.69
N LYS A 76 -8.91 -3.93 -9.07
CA LYS A 76 -7.57 -4.55 -8.96
C LYS A 76 -7.06 -4.44 -7.54
N TRP A 77 -6.55 -5.54 -6.99
CA TRP A 77 -6.01 -5.57 -5.62
C TRP A 77 -6.99 -5.01 -4.57
N ALA A 78 -8.28 -5.31 -4.75
CA ALA A 78 -9.38 -4.81 -3.92
C ALA A 78 -9.47 -3.26 -3.87
N HIS A 79 -9.10 -2.58 -4.94
CA HIS A 79 -9.21 -1.12 -5.11
C HIS A 79 -9.74 -0.77 -6.50
N PRO A 80 -10.48 0.36 -6.62
CA PRO A 80 -10.82 0.91 -7.91
C PRO A 80 -9.56 1.33 -8.67
N CYS A 81 -9.35 0.72 -9.83
CA CYS A 81 -8.27 1.01 -10.75
C CYS A 81 -8.85 1.46 -12.08
N TYR A 82 -8.39 2.58 -12.58
CA TYR A 82 -8.88 3.20 -13.81
C TYR A 82 -7.86 2.99 -14.91
N MET A 83 -8.35 2.49 -16.04
CA MET A 83 -7.52 2.03 -17.15
C MET A 83 -7.78 2.82 -18.43
N HIS A 84 -6.75 2.93 -19.27
CA HIS A 84 -6.84 3.45 -20.63
C HIS A 84 -5.85 2.72 -21.54
N ALA A 85 -6.23 2.47 -22.81
CA ALA A 85 -5.40 1.78 -23.80
C ALA A 85 -4.76 0.48 -23.26
N GLY A 86 -5.53 -0.32 -22.48
CA GLY A 86 -5.08 -1.58 -21.88
C GLY A 86 -4.09 -1.42 -20.70
N ARG A 87 -3.84 -0.20 -20.21
CA ARG A 87 -2.90 0.10 -19.13
C ARG A 87 -3.59 0.70 -17.93
N ASN A 88 -3.04 0.44 -16.75
CA ASN A 88 -3.46 1.12 -15.53
C ASN A 88 -2.97 2.57 -15.57
N ILE A 89 -3.87 3.51 -15.29
CA ILE A 89 -3.59 4.95 -15.23
C ILE A 89 -3.49 5.41 -13.78
N VAL A 90 -4.54 5.21 -13.01
CA VAL A 90 -4.63 5.63 -11.62
C VAL A 90 -5.37 4.59 -10.78
N ILE A 91 -5.00 4.44 -9.54
CA ILE A 91 -5.70 3.65 -8.53
C ILE A 91 -6.05 4.55 -7.35
N ILE A 92 -7.26 4.41 -6.82
CA ILE A 92 -7.69 5.19 -5.66
C ILE A 92 -7.75 4.30 -4.42
N GLY A 93 -7.40 4.88 -3.28
CA GLY A 93 -7.39 4.17 -2.01
C GLY A 93 -7.60 5.10 -0.82
N ALA A 94 -8.15 4.55 0.26
CA ALA A 94 -8.45 5.26 1.49
C ALA A 94 -7.63 4.73 2.67
N PHE A 95 -7.10 5.65 3.46
CA PHE A 95 -6.32 5.41 4.67
C PHE A 95 -6.96 6.16 5.85
N ARG A 96 -6.46 5.97 7.07
CA ARG A 96 -7.05 6.63 8.24
C ARG A 96 -6.93 8.15 8.22
N GLY A 97 -5.80 8.66 7.77
CA GLY A 97 -5.50 10.09 7.78
C GLY A 97 -5.69 10.79 6.44
N ASP A 98 -5.87 10.04 5.36
CA ASP A 98 -5.95 10.57 4.01
C ASP A 98 -6.62 9.58 3.05
N PHE A 99 -6.95 10.04 1.84
CA PHE A 99 -7.19 9.19 0.69
C PHE A 99 -6.37 9.68 -0.50
N ARG A 100 -6.18 8.83 -1.51
CA ARG A 100 -5.15 9.06 -2.52
C ARG A 100 -5.60 8.64 -3.90
N ALA A 101 -5.14 9.40 -4.90
CA ALA A 101 -5.08 9.00 -6.30
C ALA A 101 -3.62 8.72 -6.66
N SER A 102 -3.26 7.44 -6.87
CA SER A 102 -1.89 7.03 -7.18
C SER A 102 -1.74 6.68 -8.65
N PHE A 103 -0.85 7.37 -9.35
CA PHE A 103 -0.63 7.23 -10.78
C PHE A 103 0.38 6.14 -11.09
N PHE A 104 0.04 5.29 -12.05
CA PHE A 104 1.00 4.36 -12.63
C PHE A 104 1.91 5.10 -13.60
N ASN A 105 3.18 4.73 -13.63
CA ASN A 105 4.19 5.37 -14.47
C ASN A 105 4.37 6.89 -14.22
N ALA A 106 4.14 7.35 -12.99
CA ALA A 106 4.24 8.75 -12.60
C ALA A 106 5.60 9.40 -12.90
N ALA A 107 6.67 8.59 -13.01
CA ALA A 107 7.99 9.07 -13.45
C ALA A 107 8.00 9.71 -14.83
N LEU A 108 6.94 9.55 -15.65
CA LEU A 108 6.77 10.23 -16.94
C LEU A 108 6.07 11.58 -16.82
N MET A 109 5.38 11.83 -15.68
CA MET A 109 4.54 13.01 -15.51
C MET A 109 5.39 14.24 -15.21
N LYS A 110 4.97 15.39 -15.76
CA LYS A 110 5.69 16.65 -15.63
C LYS A 110 5.46 17.37 -14.31
N ASP A 111 4.32 17.09 -13.66
CA ASP A 111 3.89 17.68 -12.39
C ASP A 111 4.06 19.21 -12.32
N PRO A 112 3.49 19.98 -13.25
CA PRO A 112 3.70 21.44 -13.33
C PRO A 112 3.17 22.17 -12.10
N GLU A 113 2.18 21.62 -11.41
CA GLU A 113 1.57 22.21 -10.21
C GLU A 113 2.26 21.74 -8.92
N GLY A 114 3.22 20.80 -9.00
CA GLY A 114 3.96 20.29 -7.85
C GLY A 114 3.08 19.59 -6.81
N VAL A 115 2.01 18.89 -7.25
CA VAL A 115 1.02 18.26 -6.36
C VAL A 115 1.27 16.78 -6.12
N LEU A 116 2.21 16.19 -6.85
CA LEU A 116 2.56 14.79 -6.62
C LEU A 116 3.45 14.63 -5.40
N GLU A 117 3.11 13.67 -4.57
CA GLU A 117 3.87 13.30 -3.37
C GLU A 117 4.41 11.88 -3.47
N LYS A 118 5.49 11.61 -2.74
CA LYS A 118 5.98 10.23 -2.55
C LYS A 118 5.12 9.51 -1.52
N GLN A 119 4.81 8.24 -1.76
CA GLN A 119 4.06 7.42 -0.79
C GLN A 119 4.85 7.16 0.50
N GLY A 120 6.16 7.19 0.45
CA GLY A 120 7.04 7.01 1.59
C GLY A 120 8.51 7.26 1.23
N GLN A 121 9.38 7.17 2.23
CA GLN A 121 10.82 7.47 2.08
C GLN A 121 11.52 6.59 1.03
N ASN A 122 11.05 5.36 0.85
CA ASN A 122 11.63 4.40 -0.10
C ASN A 122 10.98 4.45 -1.50
N THR A 123 10.01 5.34 -1.72
CA THR A 123 9.41 5.54 -3.03
C THR A 123 10.34 6.38 -3.90
N GLN A 124 10.69 5.87 -5.08
CA GLN A 124 11.66 6.52 -5.97
C GLN A 124 11.11 7.84 -6.54
N HIS A 125 9.88 7.83 -7.02
CA HIS A 125 9.22 8.98 -7.62
C HIS A 125 7.98 9.40 -6.83
N ALA A 126 7.63 10.68 -6.90
CA ALA A 126 6.33 11.18 -6.48
C ALA A 126 5.27 10.59 -7.43
N ASP A 127 4.26 9.92 -6.89
CA ASP A 127 3.31 9.13 -7.70
C ASP A 127 1.85 9.29 -7.27
N MET A 128 1.57 10.10 -6.27
CA MET A 128 0.20 10.24 -5.77
C MET A 128 -0.18 11.68 -5.46
N ILE A 129 -1.47 11.97 -5.64
CA ILE A 129 -2.11 13.14 -5.04
C ILE A 129 -2.77 12.66 -3.74
N ARG A 130 -2.44 13.33 -2.64
CA ARG A 130 -2.99 13.07 -1.31
C ARG A 130 -4.08 14.06 -0.97
N PHE A 131 -5.18 13.57 -0.43
CA PHE A 131 -6.31 14.39 0.02
C PHE A 131 -6.57 14.15 1.50
N VAL A 132 -6.68 15.23 2.26
CA VAL A 132 -7.01 15.22 3.70
C VAL A 132 -8.39 15.81 3.99
N SER A 133 -9.13 16.13 2.94
CA SER A 133 -10.50 16.64 2.99
C SER A 133 -11.28 16.18 1.76
N ASN A 134 -12.52 15.76 1.94
CA ASN A 134 -13.40 15.38 0.83
C ASN A 134 -13.59 16.53 -0.19
N ALA A 135 -13.70 17.77 0.30
CA ALA A 135 -13.88 18.95 -0.55
C ALA A 135 -12.66 19.31 -1.40
N ALA A 136 -11.47 18.84 -1.05
CA ALA A 136 -10.23 19.15 -1.79
C ALA A 136 -10.25 18.58 -3.22
N VAL A 137 -10.96 17.48 -3.47
CA VAL A 137 -11.06 16.89 -4.81
C VAL A 137 -11.72 17.86 -5.80
N ALA A 138 -12.85 18.45 -5.42
CA ALA A 138 -13.56 19.41 -6.28
C ALA A 138 -12.70 20.66 -6.56
N GLN A 139 -11.95 21.13 -5.57
CA GLN A 139 -11.04 22.28 -5.73
C GLN A 139 -9.89 21.98 -6.70
N MET A 140 -9.43 20.73 -6.72
CA MET A 140 -8.31 20.27 -7.56
C MET A 140 -8.76 19.61 -8.86
N GLU A 141 -10.07 19.58 -9.17
CA GLU A 141 -10.58 18.87 -10.34
C GLU A 141 -9.88 19.26 -11.66
N PRO A 142 -9.62 20.53 -11.98
CA PRO A 142 -8.91 20.88 -13.23
C PRO A 142 -7.52 20.27 -13.30
N ILE A 143 -6.79 20.25 -12.19
CA ILE A 143 -5.45 19.65 -12.06
C ILE A 143 -5.53 18.14 -12.24
N ILE A 144 -6.44 17.47 -11.52
CA ILE A 144 -6.64 16.02 -11.60
C ILE A 144 -6.95 15.62 -13.05
N ARG A 145 -7.86 16.33 -13.73
CA ARG A 145 -8.20 16.08 -15.14
C ARG A 145 -7.01 16.24 -16.07
N SER A 146 -6.19 17.26 -15.86
CA SER A 146 -4.98 17.50 -16.65
C SER A 146 -3.99 16.34 -16.51
N TYR A 147 -3.76 15.87 -15.27
CA TYR A 147 -2.83 14.78 -14.97
C TYR A 147 -3.34 13.43 -15.50
N LEU A 148 -4.63 13.16 -15.40
CA LEU A 148 -5.23 11.96 -15.99
C LEU A 148 -5.05 11.95 -17.51
N LYS A 149 -5.33 13.07 -18.19
CA LYS A 149 -5.15 13.20 -19.65
C LYS A 149 -3.69 13.04 -20.05
N GLU A 150 -2.74 13.62 -19.31
CA GLU A 150 -1.31 13.43 -19.56
C GLU A 150 -0.92 11.94 -19.46
N ALA A 151 -1.36 11.26 -18.42
CA ALA A 151 -1.09 9.83 -18.23
C ALA A 151 -1.73 8.96 -19.33
N MET A 152 -2.92 9.32 -19.81
CA MET A 152 -3.59 8.65 -20.94
C MET A 152 -2.78 8.77 -22.23
N VAL A 153 -2.24 9.97 -22.54
CA VAL A 153 -1.38 10.19 -23.72
C VAL A 153 -0.15 9.28 -23.68
N TYR A 154 0.53 9.15 -22.53
CA TYR A 154 1.66 8.24 -22.41
C TYR A 154 1.25 6.77 -22.57
N ALA A 155 0.05 6.40 -22.09
CA ALA A 155 -0.47 5.05 -22.23
C ALA A 155 -0.76 4.71 -23.69
N GLU A 156 -1.40 5.62 -24.45
CA GLU A 156 -1.67 5.50 -25.89
C GLU A 156 -0.39 5.38 -26.71
N ALA A 157 0.59 6.24 -26.41
CA ALA A 157 1.89 6.23 -27.09
C ALA A 157 2.76 5.01 -26.75
N GLY A 158 2.31 4.17 -25.80
CA GLY A 158 3.07 2.99 -25.40
C GLY A 158 4.34 3.31 -24.59
N ILE A 159 4.53 4.56 -24.16
CA ILE A 159 5.72 5.01 -23.43
C ILE A 159 5.74 4.38 -22.04
N LYS A 160 6.93 3.94 -21.61
CA LYS A 160 7.18 3.41 -20.26
C LYS A 160 8.36 4.16 -19.64
N PRO A 161 8.36 4.37 -18.31
CA PRO A 161 9.52 4.92 -17.63
C PRO A 161 10.76 4.07 -17.91
N LYS A 162 11.91 4.71 -18.04
CA LYS A 162 13.18 3.98 -18.02
C LYS A 162 13.33 3.32 -16.64
N LYS A 163 13.69 2.04 -16.63
CA LYS A 163 14.09 1.38 -15.39
C LYS A 163 15.42 1.97 -14.96
N GLU A 164 15.39 2.82 -13.96
CA GLU A 164 16.62 3.21 -13.27
C GLU A 164 17.02 2.05 -12.34
N VAL A 165 18.16 1.46 -12.62
CA VAL A 165 18.80 0.53 -11.68
C VAL A 165 19.47 1.41 -10.63
N VAL A 166 18.80 1.64 -9.52
CA VAL A 166 19.41 2.29 -8.37
C VAL A 166 20.32 1.24 -7.74
N GLU A 167 21.62 1.40 -7.90
CA GLU A 167 22.59 0.68 -7.09
C GLU A 167 22.36 1.05 -5.62
N VAL A 168 22.07 0.06 -4.83
CA VAL A 168 21.79 0.25 -3.41
C VAL A 168 23.08 -0.02 -2.67
N GLU A 169 23.64 1.01 -2.04
CA GLU A 169 24.81 0.89 -1.19
C GLU A 169 24.53 -0.09 -0.04
N LEU A 170 25.38 -1.13 0.04
CA LEU A 170 25.23 -2.16 1.06
C LEU A 170 25.77 -1.64 2.41
N PRO A 171 25.09 -1.88 3.54
CA PRO A 171 25.62 -1.61 4.85
C PRO A 171 26.90 -2.40 5.12
N ASP A 172 27.85 -1.79 5.83
CA ASP A 172 29.14 -2.41 6.14
C ASP A 172 28.99 -3.79 6.77
N GLU A 173 28.04 -3.96 7.67
CA GLU A 173 27.77 -5.24 8.34
C GLU A 173 27.30 -6.32 7.37
N LEU A 174 26.63 -5.94 6.28
CA LEU A 174 26.23 -6.90 5.25
C LEU A 174 27.45 -7.25 4.37
N ILE A 175 28.30 -6.28 4.04
CA ILE A 175 29.54 -6.53 3.29
C ILE A 175 30.43 -7.51 4.08
N GLU A 176 30.66 -7.25 5.36
CA GLU A 176 31.47 -8.14 6.24
C GLU A 176 30.86 -9.54 6.32
N ALA A 177 29.56 -9.68 6.39
CA ALA A 177 28.88 -10.97 6.43
C ALA A 177 29.05 -11.75 5.10
N LEU A 178 28.93 -11.05 3.96
CA LEU A 178 29.12 -11.66 2.64
C LEU A 178 30.57 -12.06 2.41
N ASP A 179 31.54 -11.26 2.87
CA ASP A 179 32.97 -11.57 2.76
C ASP A 179 33.37 -12.77 3.62
N SER A 180 32.69 -12.99 4.74
CA SER A 180 32.99 -14.09 5.67
C SER A 180 32.22 -15.38 5.38
N ASP A 181 31.19 -15.38 4.56
CA ASP A 181 30.32 -16.53 4.22
C ASP A 181 30.15 -16.64 2.70
N PRO A 182 30.97 -17.40 1.98
CA PRO A 182 30.89 -17.53 0.51
C PRO A 182 29.53 -18.08 0.02
N GLU A 183 28.91 -19.00 0.76
CA GLU A 183 27.58 -19.54 0.41
C GLU A 183 26.50 -18.44 0.47
N LEU A 184 26.56 -17.62 1.52
CA LEU A 184 25.67 -16.47 1.67
C LEU A 184 25.91 -15.45 0.55
N ALA A 185 27.16 -15.18 0.19
CA ALA A 185 27.54 -14.25 -0.87
C ALA A 185 26.98 -14.68 -2.22
N GLU A 186 27.18 -15.95 -2.62
CA GLU A 186 26.65 -16.50 -3.87
C GLU A 186 25.12 -16.37 -3.91
N ALA A 187 24.43 -16.85 -2.88
CA ALA A 187 22.98 -16.78 -2.79
C ALA A 187 22.46 -15.33 -2.83
N PHE A 188 23.15 -14.39 -2.15
CA PHE A 188 22.76 -12.97 -2.19
C PHE A 188 22.96 -12.38 -3.58
N HIS A 189 24.06 -12.72 -4.29
CA HIS A 189 24.32 -12.23 -5.64
C HIS A 189 23.29 -12.75 -6.66
N ASP A 190 22.72 -13.91 -6.46
CA ASP A 190 21.69 -14.49 -7.31
C ASP A 190 20.29 -13.88 -7.08
N LEU A 191 20.09 -13.13 -5.99
CA LEU A 191 18.83 -12.46 -5.74
C LEU A 191 18.52 -11.40 -6.81
N THR A 192 17.24 -11.25 -7.12
CA THR A 192 16.78 -10.13 -7.95
C THR A 192 17.09 -8.77 -7.29
N PRO A 193 17.28 -7.69 -8.08
CA PRO A 193 17.56 -6.35 -7.55
C PRO A 193 16.55 -5.89 -6.48
N GLY A 194 15.26 -6.23 -6.67
CA GLY A 194 14.21 -5.92 -5.69
C GLY A 194 14.39 -6.64 -4.36
N ARG A 195 14.79 -7.92 -4.39
CA ARG A 195 15.07 -8.72 -3.19
C ARG A 195 16.30 -8.20 -2.46
N LYS A 196 17.39 -7.91 -3.18
CA LYS A 196 18.59 -7.25 -2.60
C LYS A 196 18.21 -5.95 -1.88
N LYS A 197 17.46 -5.08 -2.56
CA LYS A 197 16.98 -3.80 -2.01
C LYS A 197 16.15 -3.99 -0.74
N SER A 198 15.33 -5.04 -0.66
CA SER A 198 14.50 -5.31 0.52
C SER A 198 15.32 -5.55 1.79
N TYR A 199 16.47 -6.23 1.68
CA TYR A 199 17.42 -6.43 2.79
C TYR A 199 18.05 -5.12 3.20
N VAL A 200 18.57 -4.34 2.26
CA VAL A 200 19.21 -3.05 2.55
C VAL A 200 18.25 -2.08 3.26
N ILE A 201 17.00 -1.97 2.77
CA ILE A 201 15.99 -1.16 3.42
C ILE A 201 15.73 -1.62 4.86
N ASN A 202 15.63 -2.94 5.08
CA ASN A 202 15.39 -3.50 6.40
C ASN A 202 16.56 -3.26 7.35
N LEU A 203 17.79 -3.43 6.88
CA LEU A 203 19.01 -3.20 7.67
C LEU A 203 19.17 -1.71 7.98
N ASN A 204 18.99 -0.81 7.02
CA ASN A 204 19.08 0.64 7.21
C ASN A 204 17.96 1.25 8.05
N SER A 205 16.89 0.49 8.31
CA SER A 205 15.80 0.94 9.21
C SER A 205 16.24 1.00 10.69
N VAL A 206 17.40 0.43 11.04
CA VAL A 206 17.97 0.43 12.40
C VAL A 206 19.33 1.12 12.44
N LYS A 207 19.58 1.84 13.53
CA LYS A 207 20.80 2.65 13.69
C LYS A 207 21.98 1.87 14.27
N LYS A 208 21.71 0.83 15.08
CA LYS A 208 22.75 0.10 15.83
C LYS A 208 23.32 -1.02 14.97
N SER A 209 24.65 -1.08 14.86
CA SER A 209 25.40 -2.09 14.12
C SER A 209 25.08 -3.51 14.61
N GLU A 210 25.06 -3.73 15.94
CA GLU A 210 24.77 -5.05 16.52
C GLU A 210 23.38 -5.55 16.12
N THR A 211 22.42 -4.63 15.98
CA THR A 211 21.05 -4.98 15.53
C THR A 211 21.03 -5.35 14.06
N ARG A 212 21.84 -4.70 13.21
CA ARG A 212 21.98 -5.06 11.79
C ARG A 212 22.61 -6.44 11.66
N SER A 213 23.71 -6.69 12.37
CA SER A 213 24.38 -8.00 12.38
C SER A 213 23.46 -9.13 12.82
N ALA A 214 22.68 -8.91 13.90
CA ALA A 214 21.68 -9.89 14.37
C ALA A 214 20.56 -10.14 13.34
N ARG A 215 20.17 -9.12 12.56
CA ARG A 215 19.19 -9.28 11.48
C ARG A 215 19.79 -10.07 10.30
N ILE A 216 21.05 -9.84 9.95
CA ILE A 216 21.72 -10.57 8.87
C ILE A 216 21.74 -12.06 9.17
N VAL A 217 22.09 -12.44 10.41
CA VAL A 217 22.03 -13.84 10.85
C VAL A 217 20.63 -14.44 10.67
N LYS A 218 19.58 -13.71 11.02
CA LYS A 218 18.19 -14.17 10.82
C LYS A 218 17.82 -14.28 9.34
N PHE A 219 18.36 -13.41 8.50
CA PHE A 219 18.07 -13.40 7.07
C PHE A 219 18.81 -14.46 6.29
N ARG A 220 19.88 -15.05 6.83
CA ARG A 220 20.69 -16.03 6.14
C ARG A 220 19.86 -17.11 5.43
N ASN A 221 18.96 -17.76 6.14
CA ASN A 221 18.12 -18.81 5.58
C ASN A 221 17.16 -18.31 4.49
N HIS A 222 16.66 -17.06 4.60
CA HIS A 222 15.84 -16.46 3.56
C HIS A 222 16.65 -16.17 2.29
N ILE A 223 17.87 -15.68 2.44
CA ILE A 223 18.78 -15.40 1.33
C ILE A 223 19.12 -16.70 0.62
N LEU A 224 19.52 -17.75 1.35
CA LEU A 224 19.82 -19.07 0.80
C LEU A 224 18.60 -19.68 0.06
N ALA A 225 17.39 -19.41 0.53
CA ALA A 225 16.17 -19.83 -0.13
C ALA A 225 15.76 -18.94 -1.33
N GLY A 226 16.59 -17.95 -1.71
CA GLY A 226 16.33 -17.02 -2.79
C GLY A 226 15.17 -16.05 -2.52
N LYS A 227 14.77 -15.85 -1.25
CA LYS A 227 13.64 -14.99 -0.84
C LYS A 227 14.08 -13.56 -0.54
N GLY A 228 13.16 -12.61 -0.54
CA GLY A 228 13.35 -11.26 -0.03
C GLY A 228 13.16 -11.18 1.49
N ALA A 229 13.56 -10.06 2.11
CA ALA A 229 13.63 -9.90 3.58
C ALA A 229 12.28 -10.12 4.31
N LEU A 230 11.14 -9.88 3.64
CA LEU A 230 9.79 -9.98 4.21
C LEU A 230 8.92 -11.01 3.48
N GLU A 231 9.49 -11.80 2.56
CA GLU A 231 8.77 -12.88 1.88
C GLU A 231 8.56 -14.06 2.85
N ARG A 232 7.34 -14.61 2.88
CA ARG A 232 6.96 -15.77 3.71
C ARG A 232 7.27 -17.09 3.01
#